data_b6c6b938c40236805caa6ca49cd583aa
#
_entry.id   b6c6b938c40236805caa6ca49cd583aa
#
_cell.length_a   1.000
_cell.length_b   1.000
_cell.length_c   1.000
_cell.angle_alpha   90.00
_cell.angle_beta   90.00
_cell.angle_gamma   90.00
#
_symmetry.space_group_name_H-M   'P 1'
#
loop_
_entity.id
_entity.type
_entity.pdbx_description
1 polymer ?
#
loop_
_entity_poly.entity_id
_entity_poly.type
_entity_poly.pdbx_seq_one_letter_code
_entity_poly.pdbx_strand_id
1 'polypeptide(L)'
;MGPSHLRQKQLKDEILRCFEENIGVMTVSACFLGFASCSVSGVTGASFTFVNRCQYTVWPGILANAGSPALESTGFELPQGSSRSFQAPTGWSGRFWGRTGCSFDGSGSGSCQTGDCGSGQVECNGLGAAPPATLAEFTLGTVGQDFYDVSLVDGYNLPMLVEGSGGSGACTSTGCSVDLNQQCPAELRAGDGSACKSACDAFGSPEYCCSGAYNSPVTCKPSVYSEMFKAACPRSYSYAYDDATSTFTCSGADYTVTFCPSSPSQKTTRDSTPVTTGASQGSGVEYNSGSGTGSGSARGTGSGEVLTDGSWLAGLAMGDSPRTVSSNVLFLLIAPASIILLHSVSNL
;
A
#
# COMPACT_ATOMS: atom_id res chain seq x y z
N MET A 1 -51.88 32.44 -14.88
CA MET A 1 -50.48 32.03 -14.63
C MET A 1 -50.07 31.14 -15.80
N GLY A 2 -49.15 31.62 -16.62
CA GLY A 2 -48.81 30.98 -17.90
C GLY A 2 -47.87 29.77 -17.76
N PRO A 3 -47.80 28.91 -18.76
CA PRO A 3 -47.02 27.67 -18.75
C PRO A 3 -45.52 27.85 -18.51
N SER A 4 -44.98 29.04 -18.65
CA SER A 4 -43.58 29.39 -18.41
C SER A 4 -43.19 29.40 -16.93
N HIS A 5 -44.10 29.74 -16.03
CA HIS A 5 -43.83 29.80 -14.58
C HIS A 5 -43.76 28.40 -13.93
N LEU A 6 -44.57 27.46 -14.43
CA LEU A 6 -44.52 26.06 -13.95
C LEU A 6 -43.24 25.39 -14.38
N ARG A 7 -42.75 25.65 -15.59
CA ARG A 7 -41.50 25.10 -16.10
C ARG A 7 -40.26 25.62 -15.36
N GLN A 8 -40.27 26.92 -14.98
CA GLN A 8 -39.17 27.47 -14.18
C GLN A 8 -39.13 26.93 -12.74
N LYS A 9 -40.29 26.66 -12.14
CA LYS A 9 -40.38 26.09 -10.80
C LYS A 9 -39.89 24.63 -10.81
N GLN A 10 -40.29 23.85 -11.80
CA GLN A 10 -39.88 22.47 -11.96
C GLN A 10 -38.38 22.34 -12.20
N LEU A 11 -37.79 23.21 -13.02
CA LEU A 11 -36.34 23.25 -13.27
C LEU A 11 -35.55 23.63 -12.00
N LYS A 12 -36.11 24.53 -11.17
CA LYS A 12 -35.47 24.95 -9.92
C LYS A 12 -35.51 23.83 -8.86
N ASP A 13 -36.59 23.08 -8.80
CA ASP A 13 -36.74 21.94 -7.87
C ASP A 13 -35.88 20.76 -8.29
N GLU A 14 -35.67 20.52 -9.59
CA GLU A 14 -34.73 19.53 -10.10
C GLU A 14 -33.27 19.92 -9.86
N ILE A 15 -32.91 21.19 -10.01
CA ILE A 15 -31.55 21.67 -9.68
C ILE A 15 -31.28 21.56 -8.17
N LEU A 16 -32.27 21.87 -7.32
CA LEU A 16 -32.13 21.72 -5.87
C LEU A 16 -31.98 20.27 -5.44
N ARG A 17 -32.70 19.32 -6.06
CA ARG A 17 -32.50 17.87 -5.78
C ARG A 17 -31.12 17.40 -6.21
N CYS A 18 -30.57 17.87 -7.32
CA CYS A 18 -29.19 17.55 -7.72
C CYS A 18 -28.16 18.13 -6.75
N PHE A 19 -28.47 19.20 -6.02
CA PHE A 19 -27.58 19.80 -5.01
C PHE A 19 -27.63 19.07 -3.66
N GLU A 20 -28.75 18.48 -3.29
CA GLU A 20 -28.92 17.78 -2.00
C GLU A 20 -28.35 16.35 -2.01
N GLU A 21 -28.23 15.73 -3.18
CA GLU A 21 -27.73 14.33 -3.27
C GLU A 21 -26.22 14.20 -3.54
N ASN A 22 -25.50 15.30 -3.82
CA ASN A 22 -24.07 15.20 -4.16
C ASN A 22 -23.25 16.39 -3.66
N ILE A 23 -22.69 16.27 -2.47
CA ILE A 23 -21.54 17.08 -2.03
C ILE A 23 -20.26 16.48 -2.63
N GLY A 24 -20.04 16.73 -3.91
CA GLY A 24 -18.81 16.37 -4.62
C GLY A 24 -18.63 17.30 -5.82
N VAL A 25 -17.46 17.90 -5.93
CA VAL A 25 -17.06 18.95 -6.89
C VAL A 25 -17.63 18.69 -8.29
N MET A 26 -18.66 19.45 -8.69
CA MET A 26 -19.18 19.49 -10.05
C MET A 26 -18.38 20.47 -10.90
N THR A 27 -17.78 20.00 -11.96
CA THR A 27 -17.43 20.85 -13.10
C THR A 27 -18.71 21.16 -13.87
N VAL A 28 -19.22 22.38 -13.72
CA VAL A 28 -20.37 22.92 -14.47
C VAL A 28 -19.92 23.24 -15.89
N SER A 29 -19.97 22.27 -16.80
CA SER A 29 -19.87 22.54 -18.22
C SER A 29 -20.66 21.48 -19.00
N ALA A 30 -21.93 21.75 -19.24
CA ALA A 30 -22.81 21.23 -20.28
C ALA A 30 -24.28 21.03 -19.82
N CYS A 31 -24.92 22.08 -19.30
CA CYS A 31 -26.40 22.12 -19.17
C CYS A 31 -27.03 23.14 -20.13
N PHE A 32 -26.62 23.14 -21.41
CA PHE A 32 -27.31 23.87 -22.46
C PHE A 32 -27.48 22.94 -23.67
N LEU A 33 -28.56 22.21 -23.67
CA LEU A 33 -29.34 21.71 -24.81
C LEU A 33 -30.04 20.41 -24.36
N GLY A 34 -31.38 20.44 -24.42
CA GLY A 34 -32.25 19.42 -23.87
C GLY A 34 -31.94 17.96 -24.26
N PHE A 35 -32.27 17.02 -23.36
CA PHE A 35 -32.11 15.60 -23.44
C PHE A 35 -30.64 15.10 -23.42
N ALA A 36 -29.93 15.39 -22.36
CA ALA A 36 -28.78 14.59 -21.99
C ALA A 36 -29.07 13.89 -20.65
N SER A 37 -29.10 12.57 -20.65
CA SER A 37 -28.96 11.80 -19.42
C SER A 37 -27.69 12.30 -18.72
N CYS A 38 -27.85 12.94 -17.57
CA CYS A 38 -26.72 13.30 -16.73
C CYS A 38 -26.14 11.99 -16.16
N SER A 39 -25.26 11.36 -16.93
CA SER A 39 -24.40 10.32 -16.37
C SER A 39 -23.47 11.06 -15.43
N VAL A 40 -23.78 11.00 -14.13
CA VAL A 40 -22.80 11.35 -13.09
C VAL A 40 -21.70 10.31 -13.24
N SER A 41 -20.64 10.66 -13.97
CA SER A 41 -19.37 9.96 -13.87
C SER A 41 -18.89 10.28 -12.46
N GLY A 42 -19.30 9.47 -11.48
CA GLY A 42 -18.64 9.46 -10.19
C GLY A 42 -17.15 9.32 -10.47
N VAL A 43 -16.33 10.19 -9.91
CA VAL A 43 -14.90 10.00 -9.90
C VAL A 43 -14.69 8.72 -9.05
N THR A 44 -14.72 7.57 -9.74
CA THR A 44 -14.44 6.29 -9.11
C THR A 44 -12.96 6.29 -8.78
N GLY A 45 -12.63 6.14 -7.51
CA GLY A 45 -11.27 5.83 -7.11
C GLY A 45 -10.80 4.50 -7.72
N ALA A 46 -9.79 3.91 -7.13
CA ALA A 46 -9.24 2.63 -7.58
C ALA A 46 -10.03 1.45 -6.98
N SER A 47 -10.13 0.37 -7.74
CA SER A 47 -10.52 -0.94 -7.22
C SER A 47 -9.29 -1.69 -6.72
N PHE A 48 -9.35 -2.20 -5.48
CA PHE A 48 -8.35 -3.09 -4.91
C PHE A 48 -8.88 -4.53 -4.91
N THR A 49 -8.18 -5.42 -5.60
CA THR A 49 -8.51 -6.86 -5.63
C THR A 49 -7.46 -7.63 -4.85
N PHE A 50 -7.86 -8.30 -3.78
CA PHE A 50 -7.02 -9.19 -3.00
C PHE A 50 -7.15 -10.62 -3.53
N VAL A 51 -6.00 -11.29 -3.75
CA VAL A 51 -5.95 -12.66 -4.27
C VAL A 51 -5.09 -13.50 -3.35
N ASN A 52 -5.64 -14.59 -2.82
CA ASN A 52 -4.89 -15.54 -2.02
C ASN A 52 -4.41 -16.73 -2.87
N ARG A 53 -3.10 -16.81 -3.12
CA ARG A 53 -2.43 -17.94 -3.76
C ARG A 53 -1.62 -18.80 -2.77
N CYS A 54 -1.67 -18.47 -1.48
CA CYS A 54 -1.07 -19.30 -0.44
C CYS A 54 -1.79 -20.66 -0.34
N GLN A 55 -1.11 -21.65 0.24
CA GLN A 55 -1.70 -22.96 0.51
C GLN A 55 -2.53 -22.98 1.81
N TYR A 56 -2.81 -21.81 2.37
CA TYR A 56 -3.54 -21.61 3.61
C TYR A 56 -4.42 -20.35 3.51
N THR A 57 -5.35 -20.21 4.42
CA THR A 57 -6.17 -19.00 4.55
C THR A 57 -5.31 -17.82 5.00
N VAL A 58 -5.49 -16.67 4.36
CA VAL A 58 -4.94 -15.37 4.78
C VAL A 58 -6.10 -14.51 5.27
N TRP A 59 -5.87 -13.71 6.29
CA TRP A 59 -6.84 -12.71 6.77
C TRP A 59 -6.30 -11.31 6.49
N PRO A 60 -6.61 -10.72 5.32
CA PRO A 60 -6.18 -9.35 5.03
C PRO A 60 -6.63 -8.38 6.12
N GLY A 61 -5.74 -7.45 6.49
CA GLY A 61 -6.04 -6.30 7.30
C GLY A 61 -5.95 -5.04 6.45
N ILE A 62 -6.77 -4.04 6.77
CA ILE A 62 -6.87 -2.76 6.06
C ILE A 62 -6.85 -1.63 7.08
N LEU A 63 -5.93 -0.69 6.90
CA LEU A 63 -5.86 0.53 7.69
C LEU A 63 -5.83 1.75 6.78
N ALA A 64 -6.86 2.58 6.87
CA ALA A 64 -6.85 3.90 6.23
C ALA A 64 -5.97 4.86 7.04
N ASN A 65 -5.18 5.69 6.36
CA ASN A 65 -4.39 6.74 6.99
C ASN A 65 -5.30 7.85 7.56
N ALA A 66 -4.76 8.64 8.47
CA ALA A 66 -5.48 9.77 9.04
C ALA A 66 -6.01 10.70 7.94
N GLY A 67 -7.31 11.00 7.99
CA GLY A 67 -7.99 11.81 6.98
C GLY A 67 -8.57 11.03 5.79
N SER A 68 -8.22 9.77 5.62
CA SER A 68 -8.87 8.89 4.63
C SER A 68 -10.04 8.15 5.27
N PRO A 69 -11.16 7.95 4.53
CA PRO A 69 -12.28 7.17 5.04
C PRO A 69 -11.90 5.67 5.15
N ALA A 70 -12.50 4.99 6.12
CA ALA A 70 -12.43 3.54 6.17
C ALA A 70 -13.09 2.94 4.91
N LEU A 71 -12.55 1.84 4.40
CA LEU A 71 -13.21 1.05 3.37
C LEU A 71 -14.34 0.22 4.00
N GLU A 72 -15.12 -0.49 3.17
CA GLU A 72 -16.28 -1.27 3.65
C GLU A 72 -15.92 -2.34 4.69
N SER A 73 -14.65 -2.76 4.76
CA SER A 73 -14.13 -3.69 5.76
C SER A 73 -12.71 -3.26 6.15
N THR A 74 -12.33 -3.54 7.39
CA THR A 74 -10.97 -3.34 7.92
C THR A 74 -10.24 -4.66 8.12
N GLY A 75 -10.90 -5.80 7.87
CA GLY A 75 -10.30 -7.12 7.93
C GLY A 75 -11.30 -8.22 7.60
N PHE A 76 -10.86 -9.25 6.89
CA PHE A 76 -11.72 -10.34 6.44
C PHE A 76 -10.94 -11.64 6.27
N GLU A 77 -11.67 -12.73 6.18
CA GLU A 77 -11.12 -14.04 5.81
C GLU A 77 -11.02 -14.14 4.29
N LEU A 78 -9.88 -14.62 3.81
CA LEU A 78 -9.62 -14.90 2.40
C LEU A 78 -9.08 -16.32 2.25
N PRO A 79 -9.95 -17.32 2.02
CA PRO A 79 -9.55 -18.71 1.84
C PRO A 79 -8.58 -18.91 0.68
N GLN A 80 -7.85 -20.01 0.70
CA GLN A 80 -6.96 -20.40 -0.40
C GLN A 80 -7.68 -20.35 -1.76
N GLY A 81 -7.06 -19.75 -2.76
CA GLY A 81 -7.58 -19.63 -4.12
C GLY A 81 -8.70 -18.62 -4.30
N SER A 82 -9.10 -17.93 -3.24
CA SER A 82 -10.17 -16.92 -3.28
C SER A 82 -9.66 -15.53 -3.64
N SER A 83 -10.59 -14.66 -4.06
CA SER A 83 -10.36 -13.25 -4.26
C SER A 83 -11.52 -12.40 -3.72
N ARG A 84 -11.22 -11.16 -3.31
CA ARG A 84 -12.22 -10.17 -2.90
C ARG A 84 -11.79 -8.78 -3.34
N SER A 85 -12.72 -7.96 -3.81
CA SER A 85 -12.45 -6.60 -4.29
C SER A 85 -13.16 -5.56 -3.45
N PHE A 86 -12.54 -4.38 -3.31
CA PHE A 86 -13.05 -3.20 -2.63
C PHE A 86 -12.87 -1.98 -3.51
N GLN A 87 -13.79 -1.02 -3.40
CA GLN A 87 -13.64 0.29 -4.03
C GLN A 87 -13.05 1.26 -3.01
N ALA A 88 -11.98 1.96 -3.38
CA ALA A 88 -11.45 3.08 -2.62
C ALA A 88 -11.81 4.39 -3.32
N PRO A 89 -12.20 5.42 -2.57
CA PRO A 89 -12.47 6.72 -3.17
C PRO A 89 -11.18 7.39 -3.66
N THR A 90 -11.31 8.32 -4.58
CA THR A 90 -10.20 9.18 -5.04
C THR A 90 -9.52 9.86 -3.85
N GLY A 91 -8.20 9.89 -3.86
CA GLY A 91 -7.41 10.48 -2.77
C GLY A 91 -7.34 9.62 -1.51
N TRP A 92 -7.81 8.37 -1.57
CA TRP A 92 -7.64 7.44 -0.46
C TRP A 92 -6.16 7.11 -0.22
N SER A 93 -5.76 7.06 1.03
CA SER A 93 -4.46 6.55 1.41
C SER A 93 -4.57 5.58 2.58
N GLY A 94 -3.68 4.59 2.61
CA GLY A 94 -3.70 3.56 3.63
C GLY A 94 -2.77 2.41 3.30
N ARG A 95 -2.90 1.33 4.08
CA ARG A 95 -2.07 0.14 3.93
C ARG A 95 -2.87 -1.13 4.08
N PHE A 96 -2.36 -2.18 3.44
CA PHE A 96 -2.89 -3.53 3.48
C PHE A 96 -1.80 -4.50 3.93
N TRP A 97 -2.18 -5.57 4.61
CA TRP A 97 -1.27 -6.66 4.97
C TRP A 97 -2.01 -7.98 5.04
N GLY A 98 -1.28 -9.08 5.09
CA GLY A 98 -1.84 -10.40 5.31
C GLY A 98 -1.57 -10.88 6.73
N ARG A 99 -2.60 -11.28 7.45
CA ARG A 99 -2.48 -11.97 8.75
C ARG A 99 -2.50 -13.47 8.50
N THR A 100 -1.66 -14.23 9.20
CA THR A 100 -1.57 -15.69 9.03
C THR A 100 -1.66 -16.43 10.35
N GLY A 101 -2.01 -17.73 10.29
CA GLY A 101 -2.17 -18.54 11.50
C GLY A 101 -3.27 -18.04 12.43
N CYS A 102 -4.33 -17.46 11.86
CA CYS A 102 -5.42 -16.93 12.66
C CYS A 102 -6.36 -18.05 13.14
N SER A 103 -6.88 -17.88 14.35
CA SER A 103 -7.93 -18.71 14.91
C SER A 103 -9.02 -17.79 15.47
N PHE A 104 -10.17 -17.80 14.81
CA PHE A 104 -11.36 -17.06 15.23
C PHE A 104 -12.47 -18.05 15.55
N ASP A 105 -13.18 -17.82 16.64
CA ASP A 105 -14.34 -18.62 17.05
C ASP A 105 -15.60 -18.24 16.25
N GLY A 106 -16.73 -18.91 16.54
CA GLY A 106 -18.00 -18.64 15.88
C GLY A 106 -18.59 -17.25 16.13
N SER A 107 -18.05 -16.49 17.09
CA SER A 107 -18.39 -15.08 17.33
C SER A 107 -17.45 -14.10 16.60
N GLY A 108 -16.43 -14.61 15.90
CA GLY A 108 -15.40 -13.82 15.23
C GLY A 108 -14.32 -13.30 16.17
N SER A 109 -14.26 -13.79 17.40
CA SER A 109 -13.23 -13.42 18.39
C SER A 109 -12.02 -14.34 18.26
N GLY A 110 -10.81 -13.77 18.27
CA GLY A 110 -9.59 -14.53 18.13
C GLY A 110 -8.36 -13.67 17.87
N SER A 111 -7.30 -14.30 17.38
CA SER A 111 -6.02 -13.65 17.08
C SER A 111 -5.28 -14.36 15.97
N CYS A 112 -4.20 -13.76 15.48
CA CYS A 112 -3.36 -14.30 14.42
C CYS A 112 -1.92 -14.48 14.92
N GLN A 113 -1.21 -15.45 14.35
CA GLN A 113 0.18 -15.74 14.69
C GLN A 113 1.12 -14.66 14.14
N THR A 114 0.86 -14.14 12.93
CA THR A 114 1.64 -13.06 12.32
C THR A 114 0.75 -11.94 11.81
N GLY A 115 1.23 -10.70 11.90
CA GLY A 115 0.53 -9.51 11.41
C GLY A 115 -0.78 -9.22 12.13
N ASP A 116 -0.98 -9.75 13.33
CA ASP A 116 -2.20 -9.51 14.10
C ASP A 116 -2.41 -8.02 14.34
N CYS A 117 -3.64 -7.55 14.26
CA CYS A 117 -3.95 -6.13 14.50
C CYS A 117 -4.34 -5.85 15.97
N GLY A 118 -4.43 -6.86 16.81
CA GLY A 118 -4.74 -6.69 18.24
C GLY A 118 -6.19 -6.29 18.54
N SER A 119 -7.09 -6.37 17.55
CA SER A 119 -8.51 -6.06 17.75
C SER A 119 -9.25 -7.15 18.50
N GLY A 120 -8.69 -8.35 18.58
CA GLY A 120 -9.37 -9.53 19.08
C GLY A 120 -10.50 -10.03 18.17
N GLN A 121 -10.60 -9.52 16.94
CA GLN A 121 -11.67 -9.79 15.99
C GLN A 121 -11.12 -9.96 14.56
N VAL A 122 -11.98 -10.47 13.65
CA VAL A 122 -11.65 -10.52 12.22
C VAL A 122 -11.41 -9.12 11.65
N GLU A 123 -12.24 -8.15 12.01
CA GLU A 123 -12.08 -6.74 11.65
C GLU A 123 -11.01 -6.07 12.51
N CYS A 124 -10.11 -5.31 11.89
CA CYS A 124 -9.04 -4.59 12.61
C CYS A 124 -9.49 -3.28 13.25
N ASN A 125 -10.63 -2.71 12.85
CA ASN A 125 -11.27 -1.55 13.47
C ASN A 125 -10.34 -0.34 13.65
N GLY A 126 -9.49 -0.04 12.64
CA GLY A 126 -8.56 1.07 12.67
C GLY A 126 -7.23 0.79 13.39
N LEU A 127 -6.97 -0.46 13.75
CA LEU A 127 -5.67 -0.90 14.27
C LEU A 127 -4.79 -1.41 13.13
N GLY A 128 -3.48 -1.15 13.22
CA GLY A 128 -2.47 -1.60 12.27
C GLY A 128 -1.94 -2.99 12.57
N ALA A 129 -1.10 -3.50 11.68
CA ALA A 129 -0.40 -4.76 11.87
C ALA A 129 0.59 -4.68 13.04
N ALA A 130 0.63 -5.70 13.88
CA ALA A 130 1.77 -5.90 14.77
C ALA A 130 2.94 -6.47 13.96
N PRO A 131 4.13 -5.84 13.98
CA PRO A 131 5.32 -6.39 13.34
C PRO A 131 5.71 -7.78 13.91
N PRO A 132 6.31 -8.65 13.08
CA PRO A 132 6.70 -8.46 11.69
C PRO A 132 5.54 -8.61 10.71
N ALA A 133 5.44 -7.69 9.73
CA ALA A 133 4.41 -7.74 8.71
C ALA A 133 4.89 -7.13 7.38
N THR A 134 4.58 -7.79 6.28
CA THR A 134 4.72 -7.25 4.92
C THR A 134 3.55 -6.32 4.64
N LEU A 135 3.82 -5.07 4.29
CA LEU A 135 2.79 -4.06 4.04
C LEU A 135 2.73 -3.70 2.55
N ALA A 136 1.55 -3.51 2.00
CA ALA A 136 1.32 -2.82 0.74
C ALA A 136 0.73 -1.44 1.07
N GLU A 137 1.41 -0.37 0.69
CA GLU A 137 1.06 1.00 1.05
C GLU A 137 0.63 1.79 -0.19
N PHE A 138 -0.38 2.64 -0.04
CA PHE A 138 -0.98 3.38 -1.14
C PHE A 138 -1.30 4.82 -0.75
N THR A 139 -1.10 5.71 -1.72
CA THR A 139 -1.66 7.06 -1.73
C THR A 139 -2.23 7.33 -3.11
N LEU A 140 -3.55 7.26 -3.24
CA LEU A 140 -4.24 7.53 -4.49
C LEU A 140 -4.29 9.02 -4.77
N GLY A 141 -4.00 9.41 -6.01
CA GLY A 141 -4.10 10.78 -6.45
C GLY A 141 -5.56 11.27 -6.49
N THR A 142 -5.79 12.52 -6.11
CA THR A 142 -7.08 13.19 -6.36
C THR A 142 -7.14 13.69 -7.80
N VAL A 143 -6.01 14.11 -8.33
CA VAL A 143 -5.76 14.48 -9.74
C VAL A 143 -4.32 14.02 -10.04
N GLY A 144 -4.14 13.08 -10.95
CA GLY A 144 -2.81 12.69 -11.40
C GLY A 144 -2.38 11.30 -10.93
N GLN A 145 -1.22 11.23 -10.25
CA GLN A 145 -0.55 9.97 -9.96
C GLN A 145 -0.95 9.38 -8.60
N ASP A 146 -1.13 8.07 -8.60
CA ASP A 146 -1.11 7.22 -7.42
C ASP A 146 0.35 6.87 -7.09
N PHE A 147 0.63 6.73 -5.80
CA PHE A 147 1.89 6.22 -5.28
C PHE A 147 1.62 4.93 -4.52
N TYR A 148 2.47 3.94 -4.73
CA TYR A 148 2.34 2.66 -4.05
C TYR A 148 3.69 1.97 -3.90
N ASP A 149 3.76 1.12 -2.88
CA ASP A 149 4.92 0.29 -2.60
C ASP A 149 4.54 -0.98 -1.83
N VAL A 150 5.52 -1.87 -1.71
CA VAL A 150 5.51 -2.96 -0.72
C VAL A 150 6.67 -2.73 0.24
N SER A 151 6.37 -2.70 1.52
CA SER A 151 7.31 -2.36 2.59
C SER A 151 7.64 -3.57 3.45
N LEU A 152 8.94 -3.74 3.73
CA LEU A 152 9.51 -4.66 4.71
C LEU A 152 10.16 -3.90 5.87
N VAL A 153 9.87 -2.62 6.03
CA VAL A 153 10.38 -1.79 7.14
C VAL A 153 9.89 -2.33 8.48
N ASP A 154 8.65 -2.81 8.52
CA ASP A 154 8.06 -3.49 9.68
C ASP A 154 8.33 -5.01 9.70
N GLY A 155 9.32 -5.47 8.94
CA GLY A 155 9.64 -6.87 8.81
C GLY A 155 8.86 -7.59 7.69
N TYR A 156 8.88 -8.91 7.74
CA TYR A 156 8.29 -9.77 6.73
C TYR A 156 7.55 -10.94 7.37
N ASN A 157 6.36 -11.27 6.86
CA ASN A 157 5.64 -12.47 7.28
C ASN A 157 5.21 -13.39 6.13
N LEU A 158 4.82 -12.83 4.98
CA LEU A 158 4.42 -13.63 3.81
C LEU A 158 4.78 -12.93 2.50
N PRO A 159 4.94 -13.70 1.39
CA PRO A 159 5.16 -13.10 0.06
C PRO A 159 3.95 -12.26 -0.37
N MET A 160 4.22 -11.09 -0.94
CA MET A 160 3.19 -10.17 -1.44
C MET A 160 3.65 -9.50 -2.72
N LEU A 161 2.73 -9.36 -3.69
CA LEU A 161 2.93 -8.64 -4.94
C LEU A 161 1.77 -7.67 -5.17
N VAL A 162 2.10 -6.46 -5.60
CA VAL A 162 1.15 -5.42 -6.03
C VAL A 162 1.32 -5.20 -7.53
N GLU A 163 0.22 -5.21 -8.26
CA GLU A 163 0.17 -5.00 -9.71
C GLU A 163 -0.93 -4.00 -10.05
N GLY A 164 -0.58 -2.96 -10.81
CA GLY A 164 -1.54 -2.01 -11.39
C GLY A 164 -2.05 -2.47 -12.75
N SER A 165 -3.31 -2.22 -13.04
CA SER A 165 -3.95 -2.56 -14.33
C SER A 165 -4.89 -1.45 -14.81
N GLY A 166 -5.02 -1.29 -16.14
CA GLY A 166 -5.92 -0.32 -16.74
C GLY A 166 -5.47 1.14 -16.67
N GLY A 167 -4.39 1.42 -15.95
CA GLY A 167 -3.87 2.78 -15.76
C GLY A 167 -2.92 3.25 -16.85
N SER A 168 -2.33 4.41 -16.63
CA SER A 168 -1.31 5.02 -17.49
C SER A 168 -0.05 5.37 -16.66
N GLY A 169 1.09 5.50 -17.36
CA GLY A 169 2.39 5.69 -16.72
C GLY A 169 3.18 4.39 -16.64
N ALA A 170 4.12 4.30 -15.73
CA ALA A 170 4.98 3.12 -15.58
C ALA A 170 4.23 1.90 -15.04
N CYS A 171 3.35 2.11 -14.07
CA CYS A 171 2.51 1.09 -13.41
C CYS A 171 3.27 -0.22 -13.11
N THR A 172 4.51 -0.07 -12.65
CA THR A 172 5.41 -1.20 -12.45
C THR A 172 4.97 -2.03 -11.25
N SER A 173 4.92 -3.34 -11.39
CA SER A 173 4.65 -4.24 -10.25
C SER A 173 5.74 -4.12 -9.19
N THR A 174 5.36 -4.18 -7.92
CA THR A 174 6.27 -4.16 -6.77
C THR A 174 5.93 -5.26 -5.79
N GLY A 175 6.90 -5.67 -4.99
CA GLY A 175 6.68 -6.65 -3.94
C GLY A 175 7.82 -7.63 -3.75
N CYS A 176 7.55 -8.60 -2.88
CA CYS A 176 8.44 -9.67 -2.51
C CYS A 176 7.77 -11.01 -2.78
N SER A 177 8.22 -11.74 -3.80
CA SER A 177 7.70 -13.07 -4.16
C SER A 177 8.51 -14.22 -3.54
N VAL A 178 9.62 -13.88 -2.86
CA VAL A 178 10.50 -14.85 -2.18
C VAL A 178 9.98 -15.08 -0.76
N ASP A 179 10.05 -16.33 -0.30
CA ASP A 179 9.79 -16.63 1.11
C ASP A 179 11.04 -16.32 1.95
N LEU A 180 11.07 -15.10 2.50
CA LEU A 180 12.17 -14.62 3.34
C LEU A 180 12.26 -15.34 4.70
N ASN A 181 11.19 -15.97 5.17
CA ASN A 181 11.23 -16.70 6.43
C ASN A 181 12.25 -17.85 6.38
N GLN A 182 12.42 -18.47 5.21
CA GLN A 182 13.42 -19.54 5.00
C GLN A 182 14.87 -19.04 5.08
N GLN A 183 15.09 -17.74 4.79
CA GLN A 183 16.43 -17.13 4.78
C GLN A 183 16.65 -16.19 5.96
N CYS A 184 15.67 -16.10 6.88
CA CYS A 184 15.70 -15.18 7.99
C CYS A 184 16.85 -15.53 8.96
N PRO A 185 17.76 -14.60 9.28
CA PRO A 185 18.78 -14.77 10.29
C PRO A 185 18.18 -15.15 11.64
N ALA A 186 18.88 -15.96 12.40
CA ALA A 186 18.37 -16.48 13.68
C ALA A 186 17.93 -15.37 14.64
N GLU A 187 18.70 -14.27 14.68
CA GLU A 187 18.45 -13.10 15.53
C GLU A 187 17.24 -12.24 15.10
N LEU A 188 16.76 -12.41 13.85
CA LEU A 188 15.58 -11.73 13.35
C LEU A 188 14.33 -12.63 13.34
N ARG A 189 14.45 -13.93 13.61
CA ARG A 189 13.30 -14.84 13.59
C ARG A 189 12.27 -14.48 14.66
N ALA A 190 11.02 -14.38 14.26
CA ALA A 190 9.90 -14.22 15.17
C ALA A 190 9.23 -15.57 15.45
N GLY A 191 8.93 -15.83 16.73
CA GLY A 191 8.25 -17.03 17.16
C GLY A 191 8.99 -18.31 16.74
N ASP A 192 8.28 -19.16 16.02
CA ASP A 192 8.77 -20.44 15.49
C ASP A 192 9.45 -20.31 14.11
N GLY A 193 9.71 -19.09 13.64
CA GLY A 193 10.23 -18.80 12.32
C GLY A 193 9.14 -18.50 11.28
N SER A 194 7.91 -18.27 11.72
CA SER A 194 6.77 -17.90 10.85
C SER A 194 6.85 -16.47 10.30
N ALA A 195 7.74 -15.64 10.84
CA ALA A 195 8.00 -14.28 10.37
C ALA A 195 9.45 -13.84 10.63
N CYS A 196 9.90 -12.80 9.94
CA CYS A 196 11.24 -12.24 10.01
C CYS A 196 11.16 -10.76 10.39
N LYS A 197 11.73 -10.41 11.54
CA LYS A 197 11.77 -9.04 12.05
C LYS A 197 12.63 -8.15 11.18
N SER A 198 12.29 -6.86 11.11
CA SER A 198 13.28 -5.87 10.70
C SER A 198 14.36 -5.70 11.79
N ALA A 199 15.49 -5.13 11.43
CA ALA A 199 16.53 -4.84 12.42
C ALA A 199 16.03 -3.82 13.46
N CYS A 200 15.16 -2.90 13.08
CA CYS A 200 14.51 -1.99 14.01
C CYS A 200 13.65 -2.73 15.04
N ASP A 201 12.78 -3.65 14.58
CA ASP A 201 11.92 -4.43 15.47
C ASP A 201 12.74 -5.38 16.38
N ALA A 202 13.85 -5.94 15.87
CA ALA A 202 14.67 -6.88 16.63
C ALA A 202 15.54 -6.19 17.70
N PHE A 203 16.14 -5.04 17.38
CA PHE A 203 17.19 -4.43 18.21
C PHE A 203 16.78 -3.09 18.81
N GLY A 204 15.80 -2.37 18.23
CA GLY A 204 15.32 -1.09 18.75
C GLY A 204 16.34 0.05 18.71
N SER A 205 17.47 -0.11 18.01
CA SER A 205 18.48 0.92 17.98
C SER A 205 18.13 2.04 16.98
N PRO A 206 18.45 3.32 17.31
CA PRO A 206 18.08 4.45 16.46
C PRO A 206 18.62 4.36 15.03
N GLU A 207 19.76 3.76 14.82
CA GLU A 207 20.39 3.59 13.51
C GLU A 207 19.59 2.65 12.60
N TYR A 208 19.00 1.58 13.15
CA TYR A 208 18.14 0.66 12.40
C TYR A 208 16.73 1.21 12.23
N CYS A 209 16.26 1.99 13.21
CA CYS A 209 14.93 2.57 13.19
C CYS A 209 14.86 3.93 12.47
N CYS A 210 15.98 4.44 11.94
CA CYS A 210 16.07 5.75 11.32
C CYS A 210 15.48 6.86 12.21
N SER A 211 15.80 6.85 13.51
CA SER A 211 15.23 7.75 14.49
C SER A 211 16.30 8.58 15.22
N GLY A 212 15.90 9.61 15.96
CA GLY A 212 16.82 10.47 16.70
C GLY A 212 17.88 11.10 15.79
N ALA A 213 19.16 10.83 16.01
CA ALA A 213 20.26 11.33 15.19
C ALA A 213 20.28 10.77 13.74
N TYR A 214 19.54 9.69 13.50
CA TYR A 214 19.45 9.01 12.21
C TYR A 214 18.15 9.30 11.45
N ASN A 215 17.41 10.35 11.77
CA ASN A 215 16.10 10.65 11.19
C ASN A 215 16.17 11.38 9.84
N SER A 216 17.15 11.09 9.02
CA SER A 216 17.28 11.67 7.68
C SER A 216 17.95 10.70 6.71
N PRO A 217 17.72 10.82 5.38
CA PRO A 217 18.37 9.97 4.37
C PRO A 217 19.89 10.16 4.32
N VAL A 218 20.41 11.27 4.87
CA VAL A 218 21.86 11.52 4.97
C VAL A 218 22.47 10.70 6.10
N THR A 219 21.79 10.57 7.21
CA THR A 219 22.30 9.92 8.43
C THR A 219 21.86 8.47 8.58
N CYS A 220 20.66 8.09 8.15
CA CYS A 220 20.23 6.71 8.13
C CYS A 220 20.69 6.02 6.84
N LYS A 221 21.44 4.94 6.99
CA LYS A 221 21.99 4.15 5.86
C LYS A 221 21.47 2.72 5.91
N PRO A 222 21.43 2.01 4.77
CA PRO A 222 21.14 0.59 4.76
C PRO A 222 22.03 -0.17 5.73
N SER A 223 21.44 -1.09 6.48
CA SER A 223 22.15 -2.05 7.34
C SER A 223 22.38 -3.34 6.59
N VAL A 224 23.26 -4.22 7.10
CA VAL A 224 23.45 -5.56 6.53
C VAL A 224 22.14 -6.35 6.46
N TYR A 225 21.21 -6.12 7.38
CA TYR A 225 19.89 -6.77 7.40
C TYR A 225 18.96 -6.19 6.33
N SER A 226 18.90 -4.87 6.18
CA SER A 226 18.09 -4.26 5.11
C SER A 226 18.66 -4.58 3.72
N GLU A 227 19.98 -4.66 3.58
CA GLU A 227 20.62 -5.10 2.33
C GLU A 227 20.25 -6.55 1.98
N MET A 228 20.15 -7.44 2.98
CA MET A 228 19.69 -8.83 2.78
C MET A 228 18.23 -8.83 2.28
N PHE A 229 17.34 -8.06 2.90
CA PHE A 229 15.95 -7.93 2.45
C PHE A 229 15.88 -7.35 1.05
N LYS A 230 16.68 -6.32 0.75
CA LYS A 230 16.76 -5.69 -0.57
C LYS A 230 17.28 -6.63 -1.65
N ALA A 231 18.28 -7.44 -1.34
CA ALA A 231 18.83 -8.42 -2.28
C ALA A 231 17.78 -9.49 -2.66
N ALA A 232 16.95 -9.91 -1.72
CA ALA A 232 15.87 -10.86 -1.97
C ALA A 232 14.64 -10.21 -2.64
N CYS A 233 14.32 -8.96 -2.29
CA CYS A 233 13.13 -8.22 -2.75
C CYS A 233 13.51 -6.82 -3.27
N PRO A 234 14.13 -6.74 -4.47
CA PRO A 234 14.78 -5.50 -4.95
C PRO A 234 13.83 -4.31 -5.14
N ARG A 235 12.51 -4.55 -5.22
CA ARG A 235 11.49 -3.52 -5.43
C ARG A 235 10.69 -3.19 -4.18
N SER A 236 11.01 -3.81 -3.03
CA SER A 236 10.35 -3.50 -1.76
C SER A 236 11.21 -2.59 -0.90
N TYR A 237 10.58 -1.76 -0.07
CA TYR A 237 11.30 -1.03 0.97
C TYR A 237 11.96 -2.01 1.92
N SER A 238 13.24 -1.79 2.18
CA SER A 238 14.01 -2.58 3.14
C SER A 238 14.42 -1.78 4.37
N TYR A 239 14.36 -0.46 4.31
CA TYR A 239 14.53 0.50 5.41
C TYR A 239 13.83 1.83 5.04
N ALA A 240 13.70 2.75 6.00
CA ALA A 240 12.81 3.92 5.89
C ALA A 240 13.13 4.91 4.76
N TYR A 241 14.36 4.95 4.25
CA TYR A 241 14.79 5.88 3.18
C TYR A 241 15.22 5.16 1.90
N ASP A 242 14.52 4.08 1.55
CA ASP A 242 14.78 3.24 0.36
C ASP A 242 13.99 3.68 -0.88
N ASP A 243 13.59 4.95 -0.93
CA ASP A 243 12.62 5.51 -1.90
C ASP A 243 13.01 5.29 -3.37
N ALA A 244 14.28 5.49 -3.70
CA ALA A 244 14.77 5.54 -5.08
C ALA A 244 14.45 4.27 -5.91
N THR A 245 14.30 3.12 -5.25
CA THR A 245 14.05 1.82 -5.90
C THR A 245 12.77 1.13 -5.44
N SER A 246 12.03 1.74 -4.53
CA SER A 246 10.92 1.08 -3.82
C SER A 246 9.57 1.77 -4.03
N THR A 247 9.54 3.06 -4.35
CA THR A 247 8.31 3.80 -4.65
C THR A 247 7.95 3.70 -6.13
N PHE A 248 6.68 3.39 -6.40
CA PHE A 248 6.16 3.27 -7.77
C PHE A 248 4.94 4.16 -7.96
N THR A 249 4.69 4.51 -9.22
CA THR A 249 3.57 5.38 -9.58
C THR A 249 2.77 4.82 -10.75
N CYS A 250 1.47 5.10 -10.72
CA CYS A 250 0.53 4.83 -11.79
C CYS A 250 -0.55 5.91 -11.79
N SER A 251 -1.31 6.06 -12.84
CA SER A 251 -2.42 7.02 -12.89
C SER A 251 -3.69 6.33 -13.35
N GLY A 252 -4.73 6.37 -12.52
CA GLY A 252 -6.05 5.85 -12.84
C GLY A 252 -6.06 4.33 -13.04
N ALA A 253 -5.31 3.59 -12.24
CA ALA A 253 -5.24 2.13 -12.27
C ALA A 253 -6.15 1.51 -11.22
N ASP A 254 -6.55 0.27 -11.49
CA ASP A 254 -6.98 -0.68 -10.47
C ASP A 254 -5.79 -1.51 -10.01
N TYR A 255 -5.82 -1.98 -8.77
CA TYR A 255 -4.69 -2.67 -8.16
C TYR A 255 -5.07 -4.07 -7.70
N THR A 256 -4.17 -5.02 -7.95
CA THR A 256 -4.26 -6.38 -7.43
C THR A 256 -3.16 -6.60 -6.39
N VAL A 257 -3.56 -7.00 -5.19
CA VAL A 257 -2.67 -7.41 -4.09
C VAL A 257 -2.71 -8.93 -4.01
N THR A 258 -1.65 -9.60 -4.42
CA THR A 258 -1.55 -11.06 -4.44
C THR A 258 -0.69 -11.54 -3.28
N PHE A 259 -1.26 -12.35 -2.38
CA PHE A 259 -0.54 -13.06 -1.35
C PHE A 259 0.03 -14.36 -1.90
N CYS A 260 1.28 -14.69 -1.59
CA CYS A 260 2.03 -15.84 -2.07
C CYS A 260 1.99 -15.96 -3.62
N PRO A 261 2.39 -14.93 -4.37
CA PRO A 261 2.46 -15.02 -5.81
C PRO A 261 3.39 -16.18 -6.17
N SER A 262 3.00 -17.02 -7.14
CA SER A 262 3.91 -18.01 -7.69
C SER A 262 5.10 -17.26 -8.32
N SER A 263 6.32 -17.53 -7.88
CA SER A 263 7.50 -17.08 -8.61
C SER A 263 7.33 -17.52 -10.07
N PRO A 264 7.53 -16.63 -11.07
CA PRO A 264 7.55 -17.07 -12.44
C PRO A 264 8.63 -18.15 -12.51
N SER A 265 8.23 -19.41 -12.73
CA SER A 265 9.17 -20.46 -13.07
C SER A 265 10.00 -19.89 -14.22
N GLN A 266 11.28 -19.65 -14.00
CA GLN A 266 12.20 -19.47 -15.10
C GLN A 266 12.21 -20.81 -15.84
N LYS A 267 11.24 -21.01 -16.71
CA LYS A 267 11.37 -21.98 -17.78
C LYS A 267 12.55 -21.49 -18.60
N THR A 268 13.70 -22.05 -18.31
CA THR A 268 14.78 -22.10 -19.27
C THR A 268 14.14 -22.61 -20.55
N THR A 269 13.96 -21.72 -21.53
CA THR A 269 13.77 -22.09 -22.92
C THR A 269 15.05 -22.80 -23.32
N ARG A 270 15.11 -24.11 -23.03
CA ARG A 270 15.98 -24.99 -23.78
C ARG A 270 15.34 -25.05 -25.15
N ASP A 271 15.88 -24.25 -26.03
CA ASP A 271 15.69 -24.36 -27.46
C ASP A 271 16.06 -25.78 -27.85
N SER A 272 15.02 -26.57 -28.12
CA SER A 272 15.17 -27.92 -28.66
C SER A 272 15.44 -27.78 -30.15
N THR A 273 16.70 -27.49 -30.49
CA THR A 273 17.19 -27.73 -31.85
C THR A 273 17.27 -29.23 -32.06
N PRO A 274 16.65 -29.77 -33.13
CA PRO A 274 16.79 -31.18 -33.45
C PRO A 274 18.23 -31.45 -33.88
N VAL A 275 18.89 -32.33 -33.13
CA VAL A 275 20.20 -32.83 -33.49
C VAL A 275 20.06 -33.74 -34.70
N THR A 276 20.49 -33.24 -35.86
CA THR A 276 20.77 -34.05 -37.02
C THR A 276 22.12 -34.71 -36.81
N THR A 277 22.15 -36.01 -36.73
CA THR A 277 23.32 -36.87 -36.71
C THR A 277 24.19 -36.68 -37.96
N GLY A 278 25.43 -36.24 -37.76
CA GLY A 278 26.46 -36.23 -38.78
C GLY A 278 27.83 -36.30 -38.12
N ALA A 279 28.47 -37.43 -38.27
CA ALA A 279 29.81 -37.71 -37.77
C ALA A 279 30.87 -36.94 -38.61
N SER A 280 31.88 -36.36 -37.94
CA SER A 280 33.32 -36.52 -38.31
C SER A 280 34.25 -35.65 -37.45
N GLN A 281 35.16 -36.33 -36.83
CA GLN A 281 36.58 -36.09 -36.52
C GLN A 281 37.18 -34.69 -36.71
N GLY A 282 38.00 -34.27 -35.71
CA GLY A 282 39.28 -33.65 -36.00
C GLY A 282 39.71 -32.50 -35.07
N SER A 283 40.69 -32.82 -34.20
CA SER A 283 41.86 -31.98 -33.81
C SER A 283 41.69 -30.55 -33.31
N GLY A 284 41.94 -30.26 -32.06
CA GLY A 284 43.26 -29.74 -31.60
C GLY A 284 43.42 -28.23 -31.55
N VAL A 285 44.09 -27.78 -30.49
CA VAL A 285 44.88 -26.56 -30.30
C VAL A 285 44.15 -25.38 -29.61
N GLU A 286 44.40 -25.24 -28.31
CA GLU A 286 45.23 -24.26 -27.54
C GLU A 286 44.95 -22.76 -27.65
N TYR A 287 44.75 -22.22 -26.44
CA TYR A 287 45.31 -20.97 -25.86
C TYR A 287 45.23 -19.65 -26.63
N ASN A 288 44.59 -18.66 -26.02
CA ASN A 288 45.32 -17.44 -25.63
C ASN A 288 44.51 -16.51 -24.70
N SER A 289 45.21 -16.01 -23.70
CA SER A 289 44.86 -14.88 -22.83
C SER A 289 44.86 -13.57 -23.61
N GLY A 290 43.89 -12.69 -23.32
CA GLY A 290 43.88 -11.34 -23.83
C GLY A 290 43.20 -10.37 -22.88
N SER A 291 44.01 -9.70 -22.06
CA SER A 291 43.66 -8.53 -21.25
C SER A 291 43.25 -7.37 -22.18
N GLY A 292 42.14 -6.68 -21.88
CA GLY A 292 41.72 -5.49 -22.61
C GLY A 292 40.91 -4.56 -21.72
N THR A 293 41.59 -3.59 -21.12
CA THR A 293 41.06 -2.37 -20.51
C THR A 293 40.38 -1.51 -21.54
N GLY A 294 39.11 -1.09 -21.32
CA GLY A 294 38.40 -0.14 -22.16
C GLY A 294 37.47 0.71 -21.34
N SER A 295 37.96 1.89 -20.95
CA SER A 295 37.23 3.00 -20.41
C SER A 295 36.24 3.55 -21.44
N GLY A 296 34.96 3.67 -21.11
CA GLY A 296 33.95 4.28 -21.97
C GLY A 296 32.93 5.03 -21.13
N SER A 297 33.20 6.33 -20.96
CA SER A 297 32.30 7.32 -20.36
C SER A 297 31.15 7.62 -21.32
N ALA A 298 29.92 7.39 -20.96
CA ALA A 298 28.77 7.96 -21.66
C ALA A 298 27.90 8.74 -20.63
N ARG A 299 27.98 10.06 -20.75
CA ARG A 299 27.09 11.03 -20.14
C ARG A 299 25.71 10.92 -20.79
N GLY A 300 24.72 10.56 -20.02
CA GLY A 300 23.30 10.74 -20.34
C GLY A 300 22.71 11.78 -19.36
N THR A 301 22.48 12.99 -19.86
CA THR A 301 21.74 14.04 -19.15
C THR A 301 20.25 13.73 -19.26
N GLY A 302 19.65 13.26 -18.19
CA GLY A 302 18.21 13.20 -17.99
C GLY A 302 17.88 14.08 -16.79
N SER A 303 17.30 15.25 -17.03
CA SER A 303 16.75 16.13 -16.01
C SER A 303 15.50 15.50 -15.45
N GLY A 304 15.63 14.85 -14.29
CA GLY A 304 14.50 14.47 -13.44
C GLY A 304 14.24 15.60 -12.47
N GLU A 305 13.05 16.17 -12.48
CA GLU A 305 12.59 17.10 -11.47
C GLU A 305 12.57 16.36 -10.13
N VAL A 306 13.42 16.82 -9.21
CA VAL A 306 13.43 16.38 -7.82
C VAL A 306 12.25 17.07 -7.12
N LEU A 307 11.19 16.32 -6.84
CA LEU A 307 10.13 16.77 -5.94
C LEU A 307 10.71 16.86 -4.52
N THR A 308 10.93 18.08 -4.06
CA THR A 308 11.57 18.41 -2.77
C THR A 308 10.59 18.46 -1.60
N ASP A 309 9.65 17.54 -1.50
CA ASP A 309 8.88 17.36 -0.27
C ASP A 309 8.56 15.88 -0.01
N GLY A 310 9.53 15.20 0.61
CA GLY A 310 9.41 13.79 1.03
C GLY A 310 8.74 13.59 2.39
N SER A 311 8.12 14.62 2.98
CA SER A 311 7.57 14.55 4.34
C SER A 311 6.40 13.58 4.50
N TRP A 312 5.65 13.30 3.43
CA TRP A 312 4.53 12.37 3.44
C TRP A 312 4.97 10.88 3.39
N LEU A 313 6.11 10.59 2.75
CA LEU A 313 6.69 9.25 2.70
C LEU A 313 7.23 8.81 4.07
N ALA A 314 7.83 9.74 4.83
CA ALA A 314 8.29 9.45 6.18
C ALA A 314 7.14 9.05 7.13
N GLY A 315 5.94 9.60 6.93
CA GLY A 315 4.75 9.22 7.69
C GLY A 315 4.21 7.82 7.32
N LEU A 316 4.44 7.35 6.09
CA LEU A 316 4.05 6.02 5.64
C LEU A 316 5.07 4.95 6.11
N ALA A 317 6.36 5.26 6.08
CA ALA A 317 7.43 4.34 6.48
C ALA A 317 7.56 4.16 8.00
N MET A 318 7.06 5.13 8.78
CA MET A 318 6.99 5.01 10.23
C MET A 318 5.64 4.42 10.59
N GLY A 319 5.56 3.12 10.77
CA GLY A 319 4.38 2.43 11.30
C GLY A 319 3.95 3.06 12.63
N ASP A 320 3.09 4.07 12.55
CA ASP A 320 2.58 4.78 13.72
C ASP A 320 1.52 3.89 14.41
N SER A 321 2.00 2.88 15.10
CA SER A 321 1.20 2.19 16.10
C SER A 321 1.04 3.15 17.28
N PRO A 322 -0.17 3.56 17.67
CA PRO A 322 -0.37 4.37 18.83
C PRO A 322 0.10 3.59 20.06
N ARG A 323 1.31 3.86 20.53
CA ARG A 323 1.73 3.45 21.87
C ARG A 323 0.81 4.16 22.84
N THR A 324 -0.08 3.41 23.47
CA THR A 324 -0.86 3.88 24.60
C THR A 324 0.09 4.27 25.74
N VAL A 325 0.51 5.53 25.74
CA VAL A 325 1.12 6.13 26.91
C VAL A 325 -0.03 6.36 27.89
N SER A 326 -0.10 5.52 28.90
CA SER A 326 -0.95 5.73 30.06
C SER A 326 -0.46 6.99 30.78
N SER A 327 -0.97 8.14 30.38
CA SER A 327 -0.83 9.39 31.11
C SER A 327 -2.04 9.52 32.01
N ASN A 328 -1.83 9.26 33.30
CA ASN A 328 -2.70 9.75 34.37
C ASN A 328 -2.72 11.28 34.31
N VAL A 329 -3.63 11.87 33.59
CA VAL A 329 -3.93 13.30 33.62
C VAL A 329 -5.15 13.52 34.49
N LEU A 330 -4.86 14.09 35.63
CA LEU A 330 -5.75 14.70 36.60
C LEU A 330 -6.82 15.58 35.91
N PHE A 331 -8.10 15.18 35.99
CA PHE A 331 -9.24 15.97 35.54
C PHE A 331 -9.37 17.21 36.42
N LEU A 332 -8.93 18.37 35.93
CA LEU A 332 -9.36 19.66 36.43
C LEU A 332 -10.67 20.05 35.72
N LEU A 333 -11.74 20.05 36.50
CA LEU A 333 -13.07 20.52 36.13
C LEU A 333 -13.00 22.01 35.76
N ILE A 334 -13.16 22.32 34.48
CA ILE A 334 -13.53 23.67 34.02
C ILE A 334 -14.98 23.60 33.56
N ALA A 335 -15.87 24.15 34.37
CA ALA A 335 -17.27 24.32 34.03
C ALA A 335 -17.45 25.33 32.88
N PRO A 336 -18.32 25.10 31.87
CA PRO A 336 -18.61 26.11 30.87
C PRO A 336 -19.65 27.10 31.40
N ALA A 337 -19.22 28.34 31.58
CA ALA A 337 -20.08 29.51 31.70
C ALA A 337 -20.66 29.85 30.32
N SER A 338 -21.73 29.20 29.88
CA SER A 338 -22.46 29.53 28.65
C SER A 338 -23.91 29.03 28.71
N ILE A 339 -24.62 29.29 29.79
CA ILE A 339 -26.09 29.19 29.87
C ILE A 339 -26.60 30.47 30.58
N ILE A 340 -26.47 31.62 29.97
CA ILE A 340 -27.24 32.81 30.29
C ILE A 340 -27.20 33.68 29.01
N LEU A 341 -27.99 33.35 28.00
CA LEU A 341 -28.43 34.28 26.95
C LEU A 341 -29.54 33.69 26.07
N LEU A 342 -30.52 33.05 26.69
CA LEU A 342 -31.74 32.63 25.96
C LEU A 342 -33.00 32.82 26.84
N HIS A 343 -33.14 33.96 27.51
CA HIS A 343 -34.38 34.33 28.21
C HIS A 343 -34.61 35.85 28.15
N SER A 344 -34.63 36.45 26.97
CA SER A 344 -35.07 37.84 26.82
C SER A 344 -35.54 38.17 25.40
N VAL A 345 -36.27 37.26 24.75
CA VAL A 345 -37.12 37.65 23.59
C VAL A 345 -38.40 36.82 23.65
N SER A 346 -39.21 37.06 24.67
CA SER A 346 -40.60 36.67 24.70
C SER A 346 -41.37 37.70 25.55
N ASN A 347 -41.41 38.91 25.09
CA ASN A 347 -42.39 39.97 25.49
C ASN A 347 -42.04 41.25 24.72
N LEU A 348 -42.60 41.34 23.52
CA LEU A 348 -43.09 42.57 22.87
C LEU A 348 -43.80 42.13 21.59
#